data_a3680e32280cac30b209e745f1865fe5
#
_entry.id   a3680e32280cac30b209e745f1865fe5
#
_cell.length_a   1.000
_cell.length_b   1.000
_cell.length_c   1.000
_cell.angle_alpha   90.00
_cell.angle_beta   90.00
_cell.angle_gamma   90.00
#
_symmetry.space_group_name_H-M   'P 1'
#
loop_
_entity.id
_entity.type
_entity.pdbx_description
1 polymer ?
#
loop_
_entity_poly.entity_id
_entity_poly.type
_entity_poly.pdbx_seq_one_letter_code
_entity_poly.pdbx_strand_id
1 'polypeptide(L)'
;IGPNGAGKTTLFNLISGFFPPSDGAIIFEDRPIAAVNPAALVKMGIIRTFQITEIFLDLTVYENLRVAVETAMGLNLLPWIGAARKRAVQDRVDELMNIVNIAAKSDRVAGELSHGDQRVVEVGIALSRQPKLLLLDEPTAGMGDEETNHMTDLIRSLNKDQKITMLFIEHDMNIVFGVADRITVLDNGTMLAEGTAREIADNPRVQAAYLGAAA
;
A
#
# COMPACT_ATOMS: atom_id res chain seq x y z
N ILE A 1 2.77 10.09 -9.63
CA ILE A 1 2.20 9.85 -10.96
C ILE A 1 3.24 10.08 -12.06
N GLY A 2 2.89 9.78 -13.33
CA GLY A 2 3.76 9.98 -14.51
C GLY A 2 3.44 8.97 -15.61
N PRO A 3 3.86 9.20 -16.86
CA PRO A 3 3.65 8.27 -17.97
C PRO A 3 4.33 6.91 -17.75
N ASN A 4 4.06 5.96 -18.65
CA ASN A 4 4.75 4.67 -18.62
C ASN A 4 6.25 4.87 -18.85
N GLY A 5 7.08 4.15 -18.09
CA GLY A 5 8.54 4.32 -18.14
C GLY A 5 9.08 5.52 -17.36
N ALA A 6 8.26 6.35 -16.72
CA ALA A 6 8.68 7.52 -15.96
C ALA A 6 9.55 7.23 -14.72
N GLY A 7 9.72 5.95 -14.32
CA GLY A 7 10.55 5.57 -13.17
C GLY A 7 9.78 5.37 -11.86
N LYS A 8 8.45 5.37 -11.87
CA LYS A 8 7.61 5.20 -10.66
C LYS A 8 7.92 3.92 -9.88
N THR A 9 7.87 2.77 -10.56
CA THR A 9 8.20 1.46 -9.96
C THR A 9 9.66 1.39 -9.52
N THR A 10 10.57 2.03 -10.25
CA THR A 10 11.98 2.14 -9.85
C THR A 10 12.11 2.88 -8.53
N LEU A 11 11.42 4.01 -8.35
CA LEU A 11 11.39 4.75 -7.09
C LEU A 11 10.85 3.89 -5.94
N PHE A 12 9.77 3.14 -6.16
CA PHE A 12 9.23 2.22 -5.16
C PHE A 12 10.22 1.12 -4.79
N ASN A 13 10.93 0.57 -5.77
CA ASN A 13 11.95 -0.45 -5.54
C ASN A 13 13.12 0.10 -4.71
N LEU A 14 13.53 1.34 -4.94
CA LEU A 14 14.57 2.02 -4.16
C LEU A 14 14.11 2.23 -2.71
N ILE A 15 12.89 2.75 -2.49
CA ILE A 15 12.34 3.00 -1.15
C ILE A 15 12.12 1.69 -0.38
N SER A 16 11.71 0.61 -1.06
CA SER A 16 11.49 -0.71 -0.46
C SER A 16 12.73 -1.59 -0.38
N GLY A 17 13.92 -1.06 -0.74
CA GLY A 17 15.21 -1.72 -0.54
C GLY A 17 15.49 -2.90 -1.46
N PHE A 18 14.78 -3.02 -2.61
CA PHE A 18 15.06 -4.05 -3.60
C PHE A 18 16.43 -3.88 -4.24
N PHE A 19 16.87 -2.65 -4.42
CA PHE A 19 18.24 -2.28 -4.80
C PHE A 19 18.61 -0.90 -4.23
N PRO A 20 19.90 -0.66 -3.97
CA PRO A 20 20.35 0.63 -3.45
C PRO A 20 20.35 1.69 -4.57
N PRO A 21 20.21 2.99 -4.23
CA PRO A 21 20.43 4.06 -5.18
C PRO A 21 21.91 4.09 -5.62
N SER A 22 22.16 4.46 -6.86
CA SER A 22 23.52 4.62 -7.41
C SER A 22 24.22 5.85 -6.82
N ASP A 23 23.46 6.86 -6.44
CA ASP A 23 23.93 8.10 -5.81
C ASP A 23 22.81 8.70 -4.97
N GLY A 24 23.16 9.63 -4.06
CA GLY A 24 22.22 10.28 -3.17
C GLY A 24 21.86 9.45 -1.93
N ALA A 25 20.83 9.89 -1.21
CA ALA A 25 20.37 9.24 0.02
C ALA A 25 18.85 9.18 0.06
N ILE A 26 18.33 8.11 0.66
CA ILE A 26 16.92 7.99 1.04
C ILE A 26 16.87 8.04 2.56
N ILE A 27 16.09 8.98 3.12
CA ILE A 27 16.00 9.21 4.55
C ILE A 27 14.57 8.93 5.01
N PHE A 28 14.43 8.10 6.04
CA PHE A 28 13.16 7.80 6.70
C PHE A 28 13.31 8.02 8.21
N GLU A 29 12.49 8.88 8.81
CA GLU A 29 12.59 9.26 10.23
C GLU A 29 14.04 9.62 10.64
N ASP A 30 14.66 10.52 9.90
CA ASP A 30 16.03 11.01 10.10
C ASP A 30 17.13 9.93 9.99
N ARG A 31 16.82 8.76 9.46
CA ARG A 31 17.76 7.65 9.27
C ARG A 31 17.95 7.34 7.78
N PRO A 32 19.20 7.19 7.29
CA PRO A 32 19.45 6.74 5.94
C PRO A 32 19.04 5.27 5.79
N ILE A 33 18.28 4.97 4.74
CA ILE A 33 17.75 3.61 4.48
C ILE A 33 18.28 2.99 3.18
N ALA A 34 19.12 3.67 2.44
CA ALA A 34 19.59 3.25 1.11
C ALA A 34 20.31 1.89 1.07
N ALA A 35 20.91 1.45 2.19
CA ALA A 35 21.61 0.15 2.31
C ALA A 35 20.87 -0.85 3.22
N VAL A 36 19.62 -0.55 3.57
CA VAL A 36 18.81 -1.39 4.46
C VAL A 36 18.08 -2.43 3.64
N ASN A 37 18.15 -3.69 4.02
CA ASN A 37 17.43 -4.76 3.33
C ASN A 37 15.92 -4.70 3.60
N PRO A 38 15.07 -5.26 2.70
CA PRO A 38 13.61 -5.18 2.82
C PRO A 38 13.07 -5.66 4.16
N ALA A 39 13.60 -6.75 4.72
CA ALA A 39 13.13 -7.30 6.00
C ALA A 39 13.40 -6.34 7.19
N ALA A 40 14.48 -5.57 7.14
CA ALA A 40 14.77 -4.55 8.13
C ALA A 40 13.89 -3.30 7.93
N LEU A 41 13.59 -2.90 6.69
CA LEU A 41 12.65 -1.81 6.39
C LEU A 41 11.24 -2.11 6.91
N VAL A 42 10.77 -3.35 6.77
CA VAL A 42 9.51 -3.81 7.37
C VAL A 42 9.51 -3.59 8.89
N LYS A 43 10.61 -3.91 9.58
CA LYS A 43 10.74 -3.67 11.04
C LYS A 43 10.78 -2.17 11.40
N MET A 44 11.20 -1.32 10.48
CA MET A 44 11.18 0.13 10.65
C MET A 44 9.78 0.73 10.40
N GLY A 45 8.86 -0.06 9.85
CA GLY A 45 7.49 0.37 9.55
C GLY A 45 7.27 0.80 8.09
N ILE A 46 8.19 0.48 7.18
CA ILE A 46 7.98 0.68 5.74
C ILE A 46 7.42 -0.62 5.16
N ILE A 47 6.17 -0.60 4.76
CA ILE A 47 5.46 -1.77 4.21
C ILE A 47 5.06 -1.45 2.78
N ARG A 48 5.24 -2.41 1.87
CA ARG A 48 4.78 -2.33 0.49
C ARG A 48 3.80 -3.45 0.19
N THR A 49 2.68 -3.11 -0.46
CA THR A 49 1.83 -4.09 -1.15
C THR A 49 2.38 -4.29 -2.57
N PHE A 50 2.31 -5.50 -3.09
CA PHE A 50 2.81 -5.83 -4.43
C PHE A 50 1.66 -5.79 -5.45
N GLN A 51 1.99 -5.64 -6.75
CA GLN A 51 1.01 -5.69 -7.85
C GLN A 51 0.34 -7.08 -8.01
N ILE A 52 1.00 -8.14 -7.53
CA ILE A 52 0.46 -9.50 -7.53
C ILE A 52 -0.14 -9.75 -6.15
N THR A 53 -1.40 -10.17 -6.12
CA THR A 53 -2.12 -10.51 -4.90
C THR A 53 -1.41 -11.60 -4.11
N GLU A 54 -0.76 -11.23 -3.00
CA GLU A 54 -0.01 -12.15 -2.13
C GLU A 54 -0.89 -12.60 -0.95
N ILE A 55 -2.07 -13.15 -1.27
CA ILE A 55 -2.97 -13.77 -0.27
C ILE A 55 -3.02 -15.29 -0.48
N PHE A 56 -3.33 -16.01 0.56
CA PHE A 56 -3.58 -17.45 0.49
C PHE A 56 -5.00 -17.68 -0.02
N LEU A 57 -5.13 -17.99 -1.31
CA LEU A 57 -6.42 -18.10 -1.99
C LEU A 57 -7.32 -19.21 -1.41
N ASP A 58 -6.73 -20.27 -0.87
CA ASP A 58 -7.45 -21.42 -0.26
C ASP A 58 -7.84 -21.18 1.20
N LEU A 59 -7.40 -20.09 1.82
CA LEU A 59 -7.75 -19.72 3.18
C LEU A 59 -8.88 -18.69 3.20
N THR A 60 -9.61 -18.64 4.31
CA THR A 60 -10.63 -17.60 4.54
C THR A 60 -9.98 -16.23 4.74
N VAL A 61 -10.76 -15.16 4.67
CA VAL A 61 -10.33 -13.79 5.01
C VAL A 61 -9.74 -13.76 6.42
N TYR A 62 -10.45 -14.35 7.39
CA TYR A 62 -9.99 -14.44 8.77
C TYR A 62 -8.64 -15.13 8.89
N GLU A 63 -8.46 -16.29 8.23
CA GLU A 63 -7.23 -17.07 8.28
C GLU A 63 -6.05 -16.33 7.64
N ASN A 64 -6.26 -15.64 6.53
CA ASN A 64 -5.25 -14.77 5.90
C ASN A 64 -4.74 -13.72 6.88
N LEU A 65 -5.66 -12.96 7.50
CA LEU A 65 -5.31 -11.93 8.46
C LEU A 65 -4.67 -12.53 9.73
N ARG A 66 -5.16 -13.69 10.19
CA ARG A 66 -4.59 -14.38 11.35
C ARG A 66 -3.13 -14.77 11.13
N VAL A 67 -2.81 -15.38 9.99
CA VAL A 67 -1.41 -15.73 9.63
C VAL A 67 -0.52 -14.48 9.64
N ALA A 68 -1.01 -13.37 9.09
CA ALA A 68 -0.27 -12.11 9.08
C ALA A 68 -0.03 -11.56 10.49
N VAL A 69 -1.06 -11.57 11.36
CA VAL A 69 -0.97 -11.11 12.74
C VAL A 69 -0.04 -12.02 13.58
N GLU A 70 -0.19 -13.36 13.47
CA GLU A 70 0.69 -14.32 14.16
C GLU A 70 2.15 -14.10 13.76
N THR A 71 2.40 -13.87 12.47
CA THR A 71 3.74 -13.57 11.94
C THR A 71 4.27 -12.23 12.47
N ALA A 72 3.43 -11.19 12.50
CA ALA A 72 3.80 -9.88 13.03
C ALA A 72 4.14 -9.93 14.52
N MET A 73 3.44 -10.78 15.30
CA MET A 73 3.69 -11.02 16.71
C MET A 73 4.84 -12.02 16.99
N GLY A 74 5.46 -12.61 15.95
CA GLY A 74 6.53 -13.60 16.10
C GLY A 74 6.06 -14.95 16.67
N LEU A 75 4.81 -15.32 16.44
CA LEU A 75 4.18 -16.52 17.02
C LEU A 75 4.21 -17.76 16.09
N ASN A 76 4.49 -17.57 14.83
CA ASN A 76 4.47 -18.60 13.77
C ASN A 76 5.48 -19.74 13.95
N LEU A 77 6.48 -19.58 14.83
CA LEU A 77 7.46 -20.63 15.15
C LEU A 77 7.20 -21.30 16.52
N LEU A 78 6.14 -20.94 17.22
CA LEU A 78 5.84 -21.49 18.53
C LEU A 78 4.93 -22.72 18.38
N PRO A 79 5.33 -23.90 18.91
CA PRO A 79 4.54 -25.12 18.83
C PRO A 79 3.26 -25.04 19.68
N TRP A 80 3.23 -24.12 20.64
CA TRP A 80 2.10 -23.91 21.54
C TRP A 80 1.89 -22.44 21.87
N ILE A 81 0.71 -21.93 21.59
CA ILE A 81 0.29 -20.56 21.90
C ILE A 81 -0.71 -20.60 23.07
N GLY A 82 -0.37 -19.99 24.19
CA GLY A 82 -1.26 -19.91 25.37
C GLY A 82 -2.52 -19.07 25.10
N ALA A 83 -3.59 -19.30 25.89
CA ALA A 83 -4.90 -18.69 25.68
C ALA A 83 -4.88 -17.16 25.58
N ALA A 84 -4.07 -16.47 26.39
CA ALA A 84 -3.95 -15.01 26.34
C ALA A 84 -3.41 -14.50 24.99
N ARG A 85 -2.42 -15.19 24.41
CA ARG A 85 -1.87 -14.82 23.08
C ARG A 85 -2.86 -15.13 21.97
N LYS A 86 -3.60 -16.25 22.05
CA LYS A 86 -4.67 -16.56 21.09
C LYS A 86 -5.72 -15.46 21.08
N ARG A 87 -6.11 -14.98 22.25
CA ARG A 87 -7.08 -13.89 22.36
C ARG A 87 -6.52 -12.59 21.76
N ALA A 88 -5.28 -12.23 22.05
CA ALA A 88 -4.64 -11.03 21.47
C ALA A 88 -4.55 -11.10 19.94
N VAL A 89 -4.30 -12.30 19.36
CA VAL A 89 -4.33 -12.48 17.90
C VAL A 89 -5.74 -12.26 17.38
N GLN A 90 -6.76 -12.85 18.02
CA GLN A 90 -8.15 -12.69 17.60
C GLN A 90 -8.61 -11.24 17.67
N ASP A 91 -8.38 -10.58 18.80
CA ASP A 91 -8.74 -9.17 19.00
C ASP A 91 -8.10 -8.28 17.90
N ARG A 92 -6.83 -8.56 17.52
CA ARG A 92 -6.16 -7.82 16.46
C ARG A 92 -6.69 -8.14 15.06
N VAL A 93 -7.04 -9.39 14.77
CA VAL A 93 -7.67 -9.76 13.49
C VAL A 93 -9.03 -9.07 13.34
N ASP A 94 -9.86 -9.10 14.39
CA ASP A 94 -11.16 -8.46 14.39
C ASP A 94 -11.05 -6.95 14.20
N GLU A 95 -10.06 -6.32 14.85
CA GLU A 95 -9.75 -4.90 14.64
C GLU A 95 -9.38 -4.61 13.18
N LEU A 96 -8.49 -5.40 12.59
CA LEU A 96 -8.07 -5.22 11.19
C LEU A 96 -9.23 -5.38 10.22
N MET A 97 -10.08 -6.41 10.42
CA MET A 97 -11.26 -6.62 9.58
C MET A 97 -12.22 -5.42 9.63
N ASN A 98 -12.35 -4.79 10.80
CA ASN A 98 -13.16 -3.58 10.94
C ASN A 98 -12.50 -2.36 10.28
N ILE A 99 -11.19 -2.17 10.45
CA ILE A 99 -10.45 -1.07 9.82
C ILE A 99 -10.60 -1.11 8.29
N VAL A 100 -10.46 -2.31 7.68
CA VAL A 100 -10.57 -2.45 6.23
C VAL A 100 -12.01 -2.74 5.75
N ASN A 101 -12.99 -2.73 6.67
CA ASN A 101 -14.41 -2.92 6.38
C ASN A 101 -14.73 -4.23 5.63
N ILE A 102 -14.13 -5.36 6.04
CA ILE A 102 -14.33 -6.68 5.40
C ILE A 102 -14.91 -7.73 6.37
N ALA A 103 -15.27 -7.36 7.57
CA ALA A 103 -15.73 -8.27 8.63
C ALA A 103 -16.92 -9.15 8.20
N ALA A 104 -17.84 -8.63 7.37
CA ALA A 104 -18.97 -9.40 6.85
C ALA A 104 -18.57 -10.58 5.95
N LYS A 105 -17.31 -10.62 5.48
CA LYS A 105 -16.76 -11.67 4.60
C LYS A 105 -15.73 -12.55 5.31
N SER A 106 -15.64 -12.48 6.63
CA SER A 106 -14.65 -13.19 7.48
C SER A 106 -14.46 -14.66 7.10
N ASP A 107 -15.54 -15.39 6.92
CA ASP A 107 -15.55 -16.84 6.66
C ASP A 107 -15.51 -17.19 5.16
N ARG A 108 -15.48 -16.20 4.27
CA ARG A 108 -15.36 -16.43 2.83
C ARG A 108 -13.94 -16.83 2.48
N VAL A 109 -13.79 -17.83 1.61
CA VAL A 109 -12.51 -18.22 1.03
C VAL A 109 -12.00 -17.08 0.14
N ALA A 110 -10.74 -16.67 0.33
CA ALA A 110 -10.18 -15.49 -0.33
C ALA A 110 -10.19 -15.61 -1.86
N GLY A 111 -10.02 -16.81 -2.42
CA GLY A 111 -10.10 -17.07 -3.85
C GLY A 111 -11.49 -16.88 -4.47
N GLU A 112 -12.57 -16.84 -3.65
CA GLU A 112 -13.95 -16.61 -4.09
C GLU A 112 -14.36 -15.14 -4.02
N LEU A 113 -13.51 -14.28 -3.50
CA LEU A 113 -13.74 -12.85 -3.39
C LEU A 113 -13.58 -12.15 -4.75
N SER A 114 -14.21 -10.99 -4.89
CA SER A 114 -13.90 -10.09 -5.99
C SER A 114 -12.46 -9.59 -5.92
N HIS A 115 -11.93 -9.08 -7.02
CA HIS A 115 -10.57 -8.56 -7.07
C HIS A 115 -10.37 -7.40 -6.09
N GLY A 116 -11.35 -6.52 -5.98
CA GLY A 116 -11.34 -5.41 -5.02
C GLY A 116 -11.29 -5.89 -3.57
N ASP A 117 -12.11 -6.89 -3.21
CA ASP A 117 -12.08 -7.48 -1.86
C ASP A 117 -10.74 -8.16 -1.55
N GLN A 118 -10.15 -8.86 -2.52
CA GLN A 118 -8.82 -9.46 -2.35
C GLN A 118 -7.76 -8.38 -2.05
N ARG A 119 -7.80 -7.24 -2.74
CA ARG A 119 -6.93 -6.09 -2.47
C ARG A 119 -7.17 -5.49 -1.09
N VAL A 120 -8.42 -5.45 -0.63
CA VAL A 120 -8.74 -5.03 0.75
C VAL A 120 -8.10 -5.97 1.77
N VAL A 121 -8.13 -7.29 1.54
CA VAL A 121 -7.43 -8.27 2.39
C VAL A 121 -5.92 -8.03 2.40
N GLU A 122 -5.30 -7.76 1.27
CA GLU A 122 -3.86 -7.41 1.18
C GLU A 122 -3.51 -6.18 2.01
N VAL A 123 -4.32 -5.13 1.93
CA VAL A 123 -4.15 -3.95 2.78
C VAL A 123 -4.26 -4.33 4.26
N GLY A 124 -5.23 -5.17 4.63
CA GLY A 124 -5.36 -5.70 5.99
C GLY A 124 -4.12 -6.46 6.46
N ILE A 125 -3.54 -7.30 5.60
CA ILE A 125 -2.27 -8.01 5.85
C ILE A 125 -1.13 -7.01 6.09
N ALA A 126 -1.01 -5.99 5.24
CA ALA A 126 0.01 -4.94 5.41
C ALA A 126 -0.15 -4.19 6.73
N LEU A 127 -1.40 -3.90 7.14
CA LEU A 127 -1.72 -3.23 8.41
C LEU A 127 -1.41 -4.07 9.65
N SER A 128 -1.28 -5.40 9.53
CA SER A 128 -0.89 -6.28 10.65
C SER A 128 0.47 -5.88 11.24
N ARG A 129 1.34 -5.28 10.43
CA ARG A 129 2.68 -4.81 10.80
C ARG A 129 2.72 -3.39 11.36
N GLN A 130 1.55 -2.72 11.50
CA GLN A 130 1.45 -1.34 11.99
C GLN A 130 2.37 -0.37 11.22
N PRO A 131 2.18 -0.23 9.89
CA PRO A 131 3.05 0.58 9.07
C PRO A 131 3.04 2.05 9.48
N LYS A 132 4.22 2.69 9.42
CA LYS A 132 4.36 4.15 9.45
C LYS A 132 4.29 4.74 8.04
N LEU A 133 4.84 4.00 7.07
CA LEU A 133 4.77 4.29 5.64
C LEU A 133 4.23 3.06 4.89
N LEU A 134 3.12 3.23 4.22
CA LEU A 134 2.51 2.21 3.35
C LEU A 134 2.71 2.62 1.89
N LEU A 135 3.36 1.74 1.12
CA LEU A 135 3.57 1.91 -0.31
C LEU A 135 2.53 1.07 -1.07
N LEU A 136 1.67 1.73 -1.84
CA LEU A 136 0.60 1.10 -2.63
C LEU A 136 0.89 1.27 -4.13
N ASP A 137 1.04 0.16 -4.83
CA ASP A 137 1.33 0.14 -6.27
C ASP A 137 0.05 -0.17 -7.03
N GLU A 138 -0.56 0.85 -7.65
CA GLU A 138 -1.82 0.78 -8.40
C GLU A 138 -2.94 0.08 -7.62
N PRO A 139 -3.32 0.58 -6.41
CA PRO A 139 -4.26 -0.11 -5.53
C PRO A 139 -5.64 -0.32 -6.14
N THR A 140 -6.03 0.44 -7.16
CA THR A 140 -7.35 0.36 -7.79
C THR A 140 -7.34 -0.29 -9.18
N ALA A 141 -6.18 -0.78 -9.63
CA ALA A 141 -6.05 -1.38 -10.97
C ALA A 141 -6.99 -2.59 -11.15
N GLY A 142 -7.77 -2.58 -12.24
CA GLY A 142 -8.68 -3.68 -12.58
C GLY A 142 -9.99 -3.73 -11.77
N MET A 143 -10.27 -2.73 -10.95
CA MET A 143 -11.51 -2.61 -10.18
C MET A 143 -12.62 -1.91 -10.96
N GLY A 144 -13.87 -2.30 -10.68
CA GLY A 144 -15.03 -1.52 -11.10
C GLY A 144 -15.22 -0.26 -10.24
N ASP A 145 -16.13 0.63 -10.66
CA ASP A 145 -16.34 1.94 -10.01
C ASP A 145 -16.68 1.82 -8.52
N GLU A 146 -17.50 0.86 -8.11
CA GLU A 146 -17.89 0.65 -6.71
C GLU A 146 -16.69 0.21 -5.86
N GLU A 147 -15.89 -0.75 -6.35
CA GLU A 147 -14.69 -1.22 -5.67
C GLU A 147 -13.64 -0.12 -5.57
N THR A 148 -13.47 0.66 -6.64
CA THR A 148 -12.57 1.83 -6.69
C THR A 148 -12.94 2.86 -5.64
N ASN A 149 -14.23 3.19 -5.51
CA ASN A 149 -14.73 4.11 -4.49
C ASN A 149 -14.46 3.56 -3.08
N HIS A 150 -14.74 2.28 -2.85
CA HIS A 150 -14.47 1.63 -1.56
C HIS A 150 -12.98 1.67 -1.21
N MET A 151 -12.08 1.31 -2.14
CA MET A 151 -10.62 1.39 -1.92
C MET A 151 -10.17 2.84 -1.68
N THR A 152 -10.72 3.79 -2.40
CA THR A 152 -10.42 5.23 -2.23
C THR A 152 -10.80 5.71 -0.83
N ASP A 153 -11.97 5.32 -0.33
CA ASP A 153 -12.43 5.67 1.01
C ASP A 153 -11.59 4.97 2.10
N LEU A 154 -11.19 3.72 1.86
CA LEU A 154 -10.24 3.02 2.74
C LEU A 154 -8.91 3.77 2.84
N ILE A 155 -8.31 4.17 1.72
CA ILE A 155 -7.06 4.95 1.70
C ILE A 155 -7.21 6.25 2.51
N ARG A 156 -8.33 6.97 2.33
CA ARG A 156 -8.61 8.20 3.11
C ARG A 156 -8.70 7.93 4.61
N SER A 157 -9.41 6.87 5.02
CA SER A 157 -9.58 6.54 6.44
C SER A 157 -8.25 6.12 7.07
N LEU A 158 -7.44 5.34 6.37
CA LEU A 158 -6.11 4.95 6.86
C LEU A 158 -5.20 6.15 7.11
N ASN A 159 -5.25 7.17 6.25
CA ASN A 159 -4.49 8.40 6.48
C ASN A 159 -5.07 9.23 7.64
N LYS A 160 -6.38 9.50 7.62
CA LYS A 160 -7.01 10.41 8.58
C LYS A 160 -7.15 9.82 9.98
N ASP A 161 -7.64 8.57 10.06
CA ASP A 161 -8.02 7.94 11.33
C ASP A 161 -6.86 7.15 11.93
N GLN A 162 -6.13 6.41 11.10
CA GLN A 162 -4.99 5.59 11.54
C GLN A 162 -3.65 6.34 11.51
N LYS A 163 -3.62 7.57 10.95
CA LYS A 163 -2.41 8.42 10.83
C LYS A 163 -1.26 7.75 10.09
N ILE A 164 -1.57 6.87 9.14
CA ILE A 164 -0.57 6.20 8.31
C ILE A 164 -0.18 7.12 7.17
N THR A 165 1.12 7.36 6.99
CA THR A 165 1.63 8.01 5.79
C THR A 165 1.57 7.03 4.63
N MET A 166 1.02 7.45 3.48
CA MET A 166 0.94 6.61 2.30
C MET A 166 1.61 7.26 1.11
N LEU A 167 2.33 6.44 0.35
CA LEU A 167 2.81 6.79 -0.97
C LEU A 167 2.20 5.79 -1.94
N PHE A 168 1.47 6.27 -2.94
CA PHE A 168 0.84 5.39 -3.91
C PHE A 168 1.12 5.84 -5.35
N ILE A 169 1.20 4.86 -6.24
CA ILE A 169 1.24 5.05 -7.68
C ILE A 169 -0.17 4.81 -8.20
N GLU A 170 -0.69 5.74 -8.99
CA GLU A 170 -1.99 5.61 -9.64
C GLU A 170 -1.97 6.28 -11.01
N HIS A 171 -2.82 5.78 -11.90
CA HIS A 171 -3.01 6.31 -13.25
C HIS A 171 -4.34 7.07 -13.39
N ASP A 172 -5.33 6.78 -12.57
CA ASP A 172 -6.59 7.52 -12.54
C ASP A 172 -6.41 8.84 -11.79
N MET A 173 -6.47 9.93 -12.55
CA MET A 173 -6.30 11.28 -12.02
C MET A 173 -7.42 11.69 -11.06
N ASN A 174 -8.63 11.14 -11.20
CA ASN A 174 -9.74 11.43 -10.28
C ASN A 174 -9.42 10.91 -8.88
N ILE A 175 -8.84 9.70 -8.79
CA ILE A 175 -8.41 9.12 -7.53
C ILE A 175 -7.28 9.95 -6.95
N VAL A 176 -6.24 10.21 -7.75
CA VAL A 176 -5.07 10.97 -7.30
C VAL A 176 -5.49 12.34 -6.76
N PHE A 177 -6.27 13.10 -7.52
CA PHE A 177 -6.72 14.44 -7.12
C PHE A 177 -7.71 14.43 -5.94
N GLY A 178 -8.45 13.32 -5.78
CA GLY A 178 -9.41 13.16 -4.71
C GLY A 178 -8.82 12.74 -3.37
N VAL A 179 -7.60 12.15 -3.35
CA VAL A 179 -7.03 11.52 -2.15
C VAL A 179 -5.69 12.11 -1.74
N ALA A 180 -4.84 12.48 -2.71
CA ALA A 180 -3.47 12.89 -2.40
C ALA A 180 -3.41 14.31 -1.82
N ASP A 181 -2.73 14.47 -0.69
CA ASP A 181 -2.38 15.78 -0.14
C ASP A 181 -1.29 16.46 -0.99
N ARG A 182 -0.39 15.66 -1.56
CA ARG A 182 0.74 16.10 -2.38
C ARG A 182 0.99 15.13 -3.52
N ILE A 183 1.24 15.65 -4.70
CA ILE A 183 1.43 14.87 -5.93
C ILE A 183 2.80 15.17 -6.50
N THR A 184 3.60 14.14 -6.70
CA THR A 184 4.87 14.21 -7.44
C THR A 184 4.67 13.60 -8.82
N VAL A 185 5.03 14.36 -9.84
CA VAL A 185 4.99 13.91 -11.25
C VAL A 185 6.39 13.55 -11.69
N LEU A 186 6.57 12.32 -12.14
CA LEU A 186 7.82 11.84 -12.73
C LEU A 186 7.69 11.79 -14.26
N ASP A 187 8.77 12.11 -14.94
CA ASP A 187 8.95 11.94 -16.37
C ASP A 187 10.40 11.57 -16.67
N ASN A 188 10.61 10.47 -17.42
CA ASN A 188 11.95 9.98 -17.81
C ASN A 188 12.96 9.91 -16.63
N GLY A 189 12.53 9.44 -15.47
CA GLY A 189 13.37 9.29 -14.28
C GLY A 189 13.65 10.58 -13.52
N THR A 190 13.06 11.71 -13.91
CA THR A 190 13.23 13.01 -13.25
C THR A 190 11.92 13.52 -12.67
N MET A 191 11.99 14.33 -11.62
CA MET A 191 10.82 15.00 -11.05
C MET A 191 10.46 16.20 -11.96
N LEU A 192 9.31 16.09 -12.65
CA LEU A 192 8.79 17.11 -13.53
C LEU A 192 8.11 18.26 -12.77
N ALA A 193 7.31 17.90 -11.76
CA ALA A 193 6.57 18.83 -10.91
C ALA A 193 6.20 18.16 -9.58
N GLU A 194 5.96 18.99 -8.56
CA GLU A 194 5.41 18.57 -7.28
C GLU A 194 4.49 19.66 -6.72
N GLY A 195 3.34 19.26 -6.16
CA GLY A 195 2.38 20.22 -5.62
C GLY A 195 1.06 19.58 -5.23
N THR A 196 0.08 20.41 -4.93
CA THR A 196 -1.32 20.04 -4.71
C THR A 196 -2.00 19.61 -6.00
N ALA A 197 -3.18 18.98 -5.91
CA ALA A 197 -3.96 18.58 -7.08
C ALA A 197 -4.20 19.75 -8.06
N ARG A 198 -4.50 20.96 -7.54
CA ARG A 198 -4.73 22.14 -8.36
C ARG A 198 -3.47 22.60 -9.07
N GLU A 199 -2.34 22.70 -8.36
CA GLU A 199 -1.07 23.12 -8.94
C GLU A 199 -0.59 22.18 -10.03
N ILE A 200 -0.83 20.87 -9.85
CA ILE A 200 -0.47 19.86 -10.86
C ILE A 200 -1.41 19.89 -12.06
N ALA A 201 -2.72 20.05 -11.85
CA ALA A 201 -3.69 20.15 -12.94
C ALA A 201 -3.45 21.37 -13.84
N ASP A 202 -3.07 22.50 -13.24
CA ASP A 202 -2.82 23.78 -13.95
C ASP A 202 -1.40 23.86 -14.55
N ASN A 203 -0.53 22.86 -14.34
CA ASN A 203 0.86 22.89 -14.77
C ASN A 203 1.02 22.55 -16.27
N PRO A 204 1.45 23.49 -17.14
CA PRO A 204 1.56 23.24 -18.58
C PRO A 204 2.55 22.11 -18.95
N ARG A 205 3.63 21.94 -18.16
CA ARG A 205 4.61 20.87 -18.38
C ARG A 205 4.02 19.49 -18.10
N VAL A 206 3.19 19.38 -17.07
CA VAL A 206 2.47 18.15 -16.72
C VAL A 206 1.45 17.82 -17.82
N GLN A 207 0.65 18.81 -18.25
CA GLN A 207 -0.30 18.64 -19.35
C GLN A 207 0.39 18.16 -20.63
N ALA A 208 1.52 18.78 -21.00
CA ALA A 208 2.29 18.38 -22.18
C ALA A 208 2.85 16.94 -22.08
N ALA A 209 3.33 16.52 -20.90
CA ALA A 209 3.85 15.17 -20.68
C ALA A 209 2.76 14.09 -20.83
N TYR A 210 1.54 14.36 -20.40
CA TYR A 210 0.42 13.45 -20.56
C TYR A 210 -0.20 13.47 -21.95
N LEU A 211 -0.29 14.62 -22.61
CA LEU A 211 -0.79 14.75 -23.99
C LEU A 211 0.21 14.23 -25.03
N GLY A 212 1.51 14.38 -24.80
CA GLY A 212 2.57 13.87 -25.68
C GLY A 212 2.73 12.35 -25.61
N ALA A 213 2.26 11.69 -24.57
CA ALA A 213 2.26 10.22 -24.45
C ALA A 213 1.10 9.54 -25.16
N ALA A 214 0.13 10.30 -25.68
CA ALA A 214 -1.04 9.82 -26.41
C ALA A 214 -0.87 9.86 -27.97
N ALA A 215 0.29 10.26 -28.46
CA ALA A 215 0.68 10.27 -29.86
C ALA A 215 1.74 9.19 -30.13
#